data_0ed9571213a6843d2c0edc29a0221cfe
#
_entry.id   0ed9571213a6843d2c0edc29a0221cfe
#
_cell.length_a   1.000
_cell.length_b   1.000
_cell.length_c   1.000
_cell.angle_alpha   90.00
_cell.angle_beta   90.00
_cell.angle_gamma   90.00
#
_symmetry.space_group_name_H-M   'P 1'
#
loop_
_entity.id
_entity.type
_entity.pdbx_description
1 polymer ?
#
loop_
_entity_poly.entity_id
_entity_poly.type
_entity_poly.pdbx_seq_one_letter_code
_entity_poly.pdbx_strand_id
1 'polypeptide(L)'
;AFMSLNGIDVSYDKKKQILKGLNLEVEEGELVSLLGPSGCGKSTTLRVVAGFIDPQGGTFTLDGEDMTKVPVHKRQFGLVFQSYALFPHLSVYDNVAFGLRTRKMDKDVIDKKVREILEVCGLTELADRFPKQMSGGQRQRVALARALVIEPKLLLLDEPLSNLDAKLRLSMRVEIKRLQKRLGITTLFVTHDQEECFSISDKVAVMNGGVIEQFDTPENIYRRPATEFVARFIGFENFLELAKKQDGVYTAPDGSEFLTSMDLDCEKFAGTIRPDDICLADDVQAENVLSGKIGVRTFLGKSYQYEVETSAGVLKVNMGTDHVYKEGEEIRLYLPKDKLILVRR
;
A
#
# COMPACT_ATOMS: atom_id res chain seq x y z
N ALA A 1 -9.32 -2.26 -18.97
CA ALA A 1 -9.31 -2.64 -17.55
C ALA A 1 -10.28 -3.80 -17.29
N PHE A 2 -9.91 -4.76 -16.46
CA PHE A 2 -10.77 -5.87 -16.07
C PHE A 2 -11.79 -5.45 -14.99
N MET A 3 -11.33 -4.61 -14.04
CA MET A 3 -12.15 -4.01 -13.00
C MET A 3 -12.06 -2.50 -13.10
N SER A 4 -13.19 -1.78 -13.08
CA SER A 4 -13.23 -0.32 -13.11
C SER A 4 -14.22 0.24 -12.10
N LEU A 5 -13.75 1.17 -11.29
CA LEU A 5 -14.56 2.07 -10.48
C LEU A 5 -14.51 3.45 -11.13
N ASN A 6 -15.65 4.00 -11.49
CA ASN A 6 -15.75 5.29 -12.18
C ASN A 6 -16.63 6.24 -11.38
N GLY A 7 -16.03 7.29 -10.82
CA GLY A 7 -16.72 8.36 -10.13
C GLY A 7 -17.50 7.90 -8.90
N ILE A 8 -16.97 6.95 -8.14
CA ILE A 8 -17.67 6.39 -6.97
C ILE A 8 -17.78 7.41 -5.85
N ASP A 9 -19.02 7.72 -5.48
CA ASP A 9 -19.37 8.55 -4.34
C ASP A 9 -20.03 7.73 -3.24
N VAL A 10 -19.56 7.87 -2.01
CA VAL A 10 -20.14 7.23 -0.82
C VAL A 10 -20.21 8.22 0.33
N SER A 11 -21.40 8.30 0.95
CA SER A 11 -21.64 9.03 2.20
C SER A 11 -22.44 8.15 3.15
N TYR A 12 -22.05 8.09 4.43
CA TYR A 12 -22.82 7.37 5.45
C TYR A 12 -23.98 8.20 6.03
N ASP A 13 -23.79 9.51 6.01
CA ASP A 13 -24.82 10.47 6.34
C ASP A 13 -24.76 11.68 5.39
N LYS A 14 -25.76 12.56 5.42
CA LYS A 14 -25.80 13.73 4.54
C LYS A 14 -24.68 14.75 4.78
N LYS A 15 -23.82 14.54 5.79
CA LYS A 15 -22.82 15.53 6.23
C LYS A 15 -21.38 15.09 5.93
N LYS A 16 -21.10 13.80 5.80
CA LYS A 16 -19.73 13.31 5.62
C LYS A 16 -19.60 12.38 4.42
N GLN A 17 -19.02 12.90 3.36
CA GLN A 17 -18.65 12.11 2.19
C GLN A 17 -17.35 11.33 2.47
N ILE A 18 -17.37 10.02 2.26
CA ILE A 18 -16.26 9.12 2.51
C ILE A 18 -15.46 8.86 1.23
N LEU A 19 -16.14 8.62 0.11
CA LEU A 19 -15.53 8.52 -1.22
C LEU A 19 -16.05 9.66 -2.09
N LYS A 20 -15.15 10.27 -2.85
CA LYS A 20 -15.41 11.52 -3.59
C LYS A 20 -15.00 11.36 -5.06
N GLY A 21 -15.91 10.82 -5.87
CA GLY A 21 -15.65 10.60 -7.27
C GLY A 21 -14.46 9.66 -7.53
N LEU A 22 -14.33 8.59 -6.73
CA LEU A 22 -13.17 7.70 -6.78
C LEU A 22 -13.12 6.94 -8.08
N ASN A 23 -11.95 6.97 -8.74
CA ASN A 23 -11.65 6.23 -9.96
C ASN A 23 -10.52 5.25 -9.71
N LEU A 24 -10.68 4.01 -10.15
CA LEU A 24 -9.67 2.96 -10.05
C LEU A 24 -9.85 1.95 -11.18
N GLU A 25 -8.77 1.67 -11.90
CA GLU A 25 -8.75 0.65 -12.94
C GLU A 25 -7.74 -0.43 -12.60
N VAL A 26 -8.14 -1.68 -12.69
CA VAL A 26 -7.32 -2.87 -12.39
C VAL A 26 -7.34 -3.79 -13.59
N GLU A 27 -6.17 -4.24 -14.04
CA GLU A 27 -6.05 -5.21 -15.12
C GLU A 27 -6.26 -6.64 -14.62
N GLU A 28 -6.61 -7.55 -15.52
CA GLU A 28 -6.78 -8.96 -15.20
C GLU A 28 -5.48 -9.56 -14.64
N GLY A 29 -5.59 -10.28 -13.54
CA GLY A 29 -4.46 -10.92 -12.88
C GLY A 29 -3.56 -9.98 -12.05
N GLU A 30 -3.84 -8.67 -12.01
CA GLU A 30 -3.11 -7.75 -11.14
C GLU A 30 -3.51 -7.91 -9.66
N LEU A 31 -2.53 -7.74 -8.79
CA LEU A 31 -2.74 -7.48 -7.38
C LEU A 31 -2.55 -5.99 -7.11
N VAL A 32 -3.64 -5.31 -6.81
CA VAL A 32 -3.66 -3.88 -6.48
C VAL A 32 -3.95 -3.70 -5.00
N SER A 33 -3.11 -2.90 -4.34
CA SER A 33 -3.34 -2.53 -2.95
C SER A 33 -3.92 -1.13 -2.82
N LEU A 34 -4.83 -0.99 -1.86
CA LEU A 34 -5.29 0.31 -1.34
C LEU A 34 -4.50 0.62 -0.08
N LEU A 35 -3.73 1.69 -0.11
CA LEU A 35 -2.86 2.14 0.97
C LEU A 35 -3.26 3.55 1.39
N GLY A 36 -3.22 3.85 2.68
CA GLY A 36 -3.54 5.19 3.19
C GLY A 36 -3.79 5.18 4.69
N PRO A 37 -3.92 6.37 5.29
CA PRO A 37 -4.18 6.50 6.71
C PRO A 37 -5.55 5.93 7.10
N SER A 38 -5.74 5.70 8.39
CA SER A 38 -7.04 5.27 8.93
C SER A 38 -8.15 6.26 8.55
N GLY A 39 -9.30 5.74 8.12
CA GLY A 39 -10.45 6.55 7.76
C GLY A 39 -10.39 7.23 6.38
N CYS A 40 -9.42 6.91 5.53
CA CYS A 40 -9.33 7.51 4.18
C CYS A 40 -10.25 6.88 3.13
N GLY A 41 -10.98 5.80 3.47
CA GLY A 41 -11.95 5.17 2.58
C GLY A 41 -11.55 3.80 1.99
N LYS A 42 -10.41 3.19 2.40
CA LYS A 42 -9.94 1.89 1.89
C LYS A 42 -10.98 0.77 2.08
N SER A 43 -11.41 0.54 3.31
CA SER A 43 -12.40 -0.51 3.61
C SER A 43 -13.76 -0.18 3.00
N THR A 44 -14.13 1.09 2.91
CA THR A 44 -15.35 1.52 2.23
C THR A 44 -15.30 1.17 0.74
N THR A 45 -14.18 1.43 0.07
CA THR A 45 -13.96 1.06 -1.34
C THR A 45 -14.11 -0.45 -1.54
N LEU A 46 -13.47 -1.24 -0.67
CA LEU A 46 -13.57 -2.70 -0.73
C LEU A 46 -15.02 -3.17 -0.52
N ARG A 47 -15.75 -2.56 0.40
CA ARG A 47 -17.17 -2.88 0.65
C ARG A 47 -18.10 -2.52 -0.50
N VAL A 48 -17.80 -1.45 -1.24
CA VAL A 48 -18.52 -1.12 -2.49
C VAL A 48 -18.28 -2.21 -3.53
N VAL A 49 -17.05 -2.61 -3.73
CA VAL A 49 -16.68 -3.69 -4.66
C VAL A 49 -17.31 -5.02 -4.24
N ALA A 50 -17.32 -5.33 -2.95
CA ALA A 50 -17.97 -6.55 -2.43
C ALA A 50 -19.49 -6.53 -2.51
N GLY A 51 -20.10 -5.33 -2.61
CA GLY A 51 -21.56 -5.17 -2.66
C GLY A 51 -22.24 -4.98 -1.30
N PHE A 52 -21.46 -4.72 -0.22
CA PHE A 52 -22.01 -4.42 1.10
C PHE A 52 -22.46 -2.96 1.24
N ILE A 53 -21.98 -2.08 0.37
CA ILE A 53 -22.37 -0.67 0.32
C ILE A 53 -22.74 -0.34 -1.12
N ASP A 54 -23.92 0.25 -1.30
CA ASP A 54 -24.33 0.83 -2.58
C ASP A 54 -23.80 2.26 -2.68
N PRO A 55 -23.03 2.61 -3.74
CA PRO A 55 -22.59 3.99 -3.93
C PRO A 55 -23.77 4.89 -4.29
N GLN A 56 -23.71 6.16 -3.86
CA GLN A 56 -24.67 7.18 -4.23
C GLN A 56 -24.45 7.72 -5.64
N GLY A 57 -23.23 7.60 -6.16
CA GLY A 57 -22.85 7.99 -7.51
C GLY A 57 -21.77 7.08 -8.07
N GLY A 58 -21.61 7.12 -9.38
CA GLY A 58 -20.61 6.35 -10.10
C GLY A 58 -21.04 4.93 -10.46
N THR A 59 -20.14 4.20 -11.09
CA THR A 59 -20.37 2.83 -11.59
C THR A 59 -19.20 1.92 -11.23
N PHE A 60 -19.51 0.67 -10.97
CA PHE A 60 -18.54 -0.42 -10.82
C PHE A 60 -18.77 -1.44 -11.93
N THR A 61 -17.75 -1.68 -12.76
CA THR A 61 -17.77 -2.69 -13.81
C THR A 61 -16.70 -3.76 -13.56
N LEU A 62 -17.02 -4.99 -13.89
CA LEU A 62 -16.10 -6.13 -13.86
C LEU A 62 -16.28 -6.94 -15.13
N ASP A 63 -15.19 -7.16 -15.87
CA ASP A 63 -15.19 -7.94 -17.12
C ASP A 63 -16.26 -7.45 -18.11
N GLY A 64 -16.41 -6.11 -18.20
CA GLY A 64 -17.41 -5.44 -19.04
C GLY A 64 -18.84 -5.44 -18.53
N GLU A 65 -19.13 -6.09 -17.41
CA GLU A 65 -20.47 -6.15 -16.81
C GLU A 65 -20.64 -5.09 -15.72
N ASP A 66 -21.78 -4.40 -15.69
CA ASP A 66 -22.12 -3.47 -14.61
C ASP A 66 -22.51 -4.24 -13.34
N MET A 67 -21.66 -4.10 -12.32
CA MET A 67 -21.81 -4.75 -11.02
C MET A 67 -22.40 -3.84 -9.96
N THR A 68 -22.64 -2.57 -10.27
CA THR A 68 -22.96 -1.52 -9.30
C THR A 68 -24.12 -1.89 -8.36
N LYS A 69 -25.18 -2.49 -8.91
CA LYS A 69 -26.38 -2.89 -8.15
C LYS A 69 -26.54 -4.41 -8.01
N VAL A 70 -25.56 -5.18 -8.40
CA VAL A 70 -25.61 -6.64 -8.24
C VAL A 70 -25.46 -6.99 -6.76
N PRO A 71 -26.38 -7.76 -6.17
CA PRO A 71 -26.32 -8.12 -4.76
C PRO A 71 -25.11 -9.02 -4.45
N VAL A 72 -24.60 -8.94 -3.22
CA VAL A 72 -23.38 -9.64 -2.74
C VAL A 72 -23.33 -11.10 -3.17
N HIS A 73 -24.41 -11.86 -2.91
CA HIS A 73 -24.47 -13.31 -3.17
C HIS A 73 -24.42 -13.70 -4.67
N LYS A 74 -24.64 -12.74 -5.56
CA LYS A 74 -24.55 -12.93 -7.02
C LYS A 74 -23.22 -12.50 -7.62
N ARG A 75 -22.40 -11.74 -6.88
CA ARG A 75 -21.09 -11.26 -7.38
C ARG A 75 -20.06 -12.36 -7.52
N GLN A 76 -20.16 -13.41 -6.73
CA GLN A 76 -19.25 -14.56 -6.75
C GLN A 76 -17.78 -14.16 -6.54
N PHE A 77 -17.52 -13.23 -5.65
CA PHE A 77 -16.17 -12.82 -5.26
C PHE A 77 -15.67 -13.65 -4.09
N GLY A 78 -14.36 -13.86 -4.04
CA GLY A 78 -13.68 -14.38 -2.85
C GLY A 78 -13.41 -13.23 -1.88
N LEU A 79 -13.71 -13.42 -0.60
CA LEU A 79 -13.51 -12.40 0.42
C LEU A 79 -12.84 -12.99 1.66
N VAL A 80 -11.75 -12.34 2.08
CA VAL A 80 -11.07 -12.65 3.34
C VAL A 80 -11.14 -11.41 4.22
N PHE A 81 -11.79 -11.56 5.37
CA PHE A 81 -11.91 -10.52 6.39
C PHE A 81 -10.68 -10.46 7.30
N GLN A 82 -10.47 -9.36 7.99
CA GLN A 82 -9.43 -9.17 8.99
C GLN A 82 -9.45 -10.23 10.10
N SER A 83 -10.64 -10.64 10.53
CA SER A 83 -10.85 -11.69 11.54
C SER A 83 -10.80 -13.11 10.98
N TYR A 84 -10.64 -13.26 9.65
CA TYR A 84 -10.79 -14.50 8.87
C TYR A 84 -12.22 -15.06 8.84
N ALA A 85 -13.04 -14.79 9.84
CA ALA A 85 -14.45 -15.19 9.96
C ALA A 85 -14.68 -16.69 9.66
N LEU A 86 -13.80 -17.55 10.19
CA LEU A 86 -13.96 -19.00 10.08
C LEU A 86 -15.12 -19.48 10.94
N PHE A 87 -15.82 -20.50 10.47
CA PHE A 87 -16.85 -21.18 11.26
C PHE A 87 -16.17 -22.05 12.34
N PRO A 88 -16.27 -21.70 13.62
CA PRO A 88 -15.48 -22.36 14.68
C PRO A 88 -15.91 -23.81 14.95
N HIS A 89 -17.13 -24.15 14.58
CA HIS A 89 -17.74 -25.48 14.75
C HIS A 89 -17.55 -26.39 13.52
N LEU A 90 -16.93 -25.89 12.45
CA LEU A 90 -16.63 -26.64 11.24
C LEU A 90 -15.13 -26.95 11.16
N SER A 91 -14.79 -28.12 10.63
CA SER A 91 -13.42 -28.49 10.30
C SER A 91 -12.86 -27.58 9.19
N VAL A 92 -11.56 -27.67 8.93
CA VAL A 92 -10.92 -27.01 7.78
C VAL A 92 -11.60 -27.42 6.50
N TYR A 93 -11.80 -28.71 6.27
CA TYR A 93 -12.50 -29.24 5.10
C TYR A 93 -13.90 -28.64 4.95
N ASP A 94 -14.69 -28.63 6.01
CA ASP A 94 -16.06 -28.14 5.99
C ASP A 94 -16.15 -26.61 5.83
N ASN A 95 -15.20 -25.85 6.40
CA ASN A 95 -15.06 -24.43 6.16
C ASN A 95 -14.86 -24.14 4.67
N VAL A 96 -13.94 -24.85 4.05
CA VAL A 96 -13.62 -24.68 2.62
C VAL A 96 -14.77 -25.13 1.73
N ALA A 97 -15.41 -26.25 2.05
CA ALA A 97 -16.52 -26.80 1.29
C ALA A 97 -17.82 -25.99 1.38
N PHE A 98 -17.94 -25.11 2.37
CA PHE A 98 -19.20 -24.42 2.69
C PHE A 98 -19.84 -23.70 1.49
N GLY A 99 -19.05 -22.91 0.76
CA GLY A 99 -19.53 -22.15 -0.41
C GLY A 99 -20.03 -23.08 -1.55
N LEU A 100 -19.34 -24.18 -1.79
CA LEU A 100 -19.71 -25.17 -2.81
C LEU A 100 -20.99 -25.92 -2.43
N ARG A 101 -21.15 -26.26 -1.15
CA ARG A 101 -22.38 -26.88 -0.62
C ARG A 101 -23.57 -25.93 -0.73
N THR A 102 -23.39 -24.67 -0.45
CA THR A 102 -24.43 -23.64 -0.60
C THR A 102 -24.87 -23.52 -2.05
N ARG A 103 -23.98 -23.75 -3.01
CA ARG A 103 -24.30 -23.81 -4.46
C ARG A 103 -24.95 -25.13 -4.90
N LYS A 104 -25.16 -26.07 -3.96
CA LYS A 104 -25.75 -27.40 -4.22
C LYS A 104 -25.00 -28.20 -5.28
N MET A 105 -23.67 -28.11 -5.30
CA MET A 105 -22.87 -28.93 -6.20
C MET A 105 -22.81 -30.38 -5.74
N ASP A 106 -22.49 -31.27 -6.67
CA ASP A 106 -22.39 -32.71 -6.41
C ASP A 106 -21.26 -33.01 -5.42
N LYS A 107 -21.46 -33.96 -4.53
CA LYS A 107 -20.50 -34.32 -3.45
C LYS A 107 -19.12 -34.68 -3.98
N ASP A 108 -19.05 -35.44 -5.07
CA ASP A 108 -17.76 -35.85 -5.65
C ASP A 108 -17.00 -34.65 -6.25
N VAL A 109 -17.72 -33.69 -6.85
CA VAL A 109 -17.13 -32.45 -7.37
C VAL A 109 -16.63 -31.58 -6.23
N ILE A 110 -17.40 -31.47 -5.14
CA ILE A 110 -16.99 -30.74 -3.94
C ILE A 110 -15.72 -31.35 -3.35
N ASP A 111 -15.69 -32.67 -3.14
CA ASP A 111 -14.53 -33.34 -2.55
C ASP A 111 -13.26 -33.11 -3.38
N LYS A 112 -13.37 -33.26 -4.70
CA LYS A 112 -12.25 -33.00 -5.61
C LYS A 112 -11.72 -31.58 -5.49
N LYS A 113 -12.60 -30.56 -5.62
CA LYS A 113 -12.22 -29.14 -5.56
C LYS A 113 -11.64 -28.76 -4.20
N VAL A 114 -12.22 -29.23 -3.11
CA VAL A 114 -11.73 -28.96 -1.75
C VAL A 114 -10.34 -29.56 -1.56
N ARG A 115 -10.11 -30.79 -1.95
CA ARG A 115 -8.79 -31.42 -1.80
C ARG A 115 -7.73 -30.74 -2.64
N GLU A 116 -8.06 -30.36 -3.87
CA GLU A 116 -7.14 -29.62 -4.75
C GLU A 116 -6.74 -28.28 -4.12
N ILE A 117 -7.68 -27.48 -3.60
CA ILE A 117 -7.34 -26.19 -2.99
C ILE A 117 -6.63 -26.34 -1.64
N LEU A 118 -6.94 -27.35 -0.86
CA LEU A 118 -6.20 -27.66 0.38
C LEU A 118 -4.73 -28.00 0.09
N GLU A 119 -4.46 -28.75 -0.98
CA GLU A 119 -3.11 -29.04 -1.42
C GLU A 119 -2.37 -27.76 -1.86
N VAL A 120 -3.01 -26.92 -2.67
CA VAL A 120 -2.46 -25.64 -3.13
C VAL A 120 -2.11 -24.73 -1.95
N CYS A 121 -2.93 -24.71 -0.91
CA CYS A 121 -2.73 -23.89 0.29
C CYS A 121 -1.87 -24.58 1.37
N GLY A 122 -1.37 -25.80 1.14
CA GLY A 122 -0.57 -26.54 2.13
C GLY A 122 -1.33 -26.95 3.37
N LEU A 123 -2.61 -27.32 3.23
CA LEU A 123 -3.53 -27.65 4.32
C LEU A 123 -3.99 -29.10 4.33
N THR A 124 -3.50 -29.95 3.44
CA THR A 124 -3.98 -31.33 3.26
C THR A 124 -3.99 -32.11 4.58
N GLU A 125 -2.92 -32.06 5.36
CA GLU A 125 -2.79 -32.76 6.64
C GLU A 125 -3.65 -32.16 7.78
N LEU A 126 -4.24 -30.99 7.53
CA LEU A 126 -5.03 -30.25 8.52
C LEU A 126 -6.53 -30.30 8.24
N ALA A 127 -6.97 -31.07 7.23
CA ALA A 127 -8.35 -31.09 6.75
C ALA A 127 -9.41 -31.35 7.84
N ASP A 128 -9.08 -32.22 8.81
CA ASP A 128 -10.01 -32.61 9.89
C ASP A 128 -9.86 -31.75 11.16
N ARG A 129 -8.93 -30.79 11.18
CA ARG A 129 -8.75 -29.89 12.33
C ARG A 129 -9.78 -28.77 12.36
N PHE A 130 -9.99 -28.23 13.55
CA PHE A 130 -10.88 -27.09 13.79
C PHE A 130 -10.07 -25.80 13.98
N PRO A 131 -10.67 -24.63 13.72
CA PRO A 131 -9.97 -23.33 13.82
C PRO A 131 -9.24 -23.09 15.15
N LYS A 132 -9.82 -23.52 16.27
CA LYS A 132 -9.21 -23.39 17.61
C LYS A 132 -7.89 -24.15 17.76
N GLN A 133 -7.64 -25.14 16.92
CA GLN A 133 -6.45 -26.01 16.96
C GLN A 133 -5.34 -25.50 16.03
N MET A 134 -5.51 -24.33 15.44
CA MET A 134 -4.66 -23.81 14.36
C MET A 134 -3.97 -22.51 14.74
N SER A 135 -2.78 -22.30 14.18
CA SER A 135 -2.09 -21.03 14.27
C SER A 135 -2.79 -19.92 13.46
N GLY A 136 -2.42 -18.67 13.68
CA GLY A 136 -2.94 -17.54 12.91
C GLY A 136 -2.72 -17.69 11.40
N GLY A 137 -1.52 -18.07 10.98
CA GLY A 137 -1.19 -18.30 9.57
C GLY A 137 -1.96 -19.47 8.95
N GLN A 138 -2.15 -20.54 9.69
CA GLN A 138 -2.98 -21.67 9.26
C GLN A 138 -4.45 -21.24 9.07
N ARG A 139 -5.01 -20.49 10.02
CA ARG A 139 -6.38 -19.94 9.90
C ARG A 139 -6.51 -19.00 8.70
N GLN A 140 -5.50 -18.18 8.43
CA GLN A 140 -5.49 -17.33 7.24
C GLN A 140 -5.51 -18.17 5.96
N ARG A 141 -4.70 -19.22 5.86
CA ARG A 141 -4.70 -20.12 4.69
C ARG A 141 -6.04 -20.81 4.49
N VAL A 142 -6.73 -21.16 5.56
CA VAL A 142 -8.10 -21.73 5.49
C VAL A 142 -9.07 -20.69 4.92
N ALA A 143 -9.00 -19.44 5.38
CA ALA A 143 -9.83 -18.36 4.85
C ALA A 143 -9.56 -18.11 3.36
N LEU A 144 -8.28 -18.12 2.94
CA LEU A 144 -7.88 -18.03 1.53
C LEU A 144 -8.41 -19.22 0.72
N ALA A 145 -8.24 -20.45 1.20
CA ALA A 145 -8.74 -21.65 0.53
C ALA A 145 -10.25 -21.62 0.36
N ARG A 146 -10.99 -21.18 1.39
CA ARG A 146 -12.45 -20.99 1.34
C ARG A 146 -12.86 -19.95 0.30
N ALA A 147 -12.13 -18.85 0.19
CA ALA A 147 -12.40 -17.82 -0.78
C ALA A 147 -12.07 -18.25 -2.22
N LEU A 148 -11.05 -19.08 -2.41
CA LEU A 148 -10.52 -19.48 -3.71
C LEU A 148 -11.19 -20.74 -4.29
N VAL A 149 -11.72 -21.63 -3.46
CA VAL A 149 -12.33 -22.89 -3.93
C VAL A 149 -13.53 -22.68 -4.84
N ILE A 150 -14.20 -21.55 -4.69
CA ILE A 150 -15.34 -21.16 -5.53
C ILE A 150 -14.93 -20.61 -6.90
N GLU A 151 -13.63 -20.56 -7.19
CA GLU A 151 -13.06 -20.02 -8.45
C GLU A 151 -13.57 -18.60 -8.74
N PRO A 152 -13.32 -17.63 -7.83
CA PRO A 152 -13.85 -16.28 -7.98
C PRO A 152 -13.15 -15.52 -9.09
N LYS A 153 -13.86 -14.60 -9.76
CA LYS A 153 -13.26 -13.66 -10.71
C LYS A 153 -12.39 -12.60 -10.02
N LEU A 154 -12.71 -12.29 -8.78
CA LEU A 154 -12.03 -11.25 -7.99
C LEU A 154 -11.84 -11.72 -6.54
N LEU A 155 -10.64 -11.56 -6.02
CA LEU A 155 -10.29 -11.83 -4.63
C LEU A 155 -10.15 -10.51 -3.87
N LEU A 156 -10.85 -10.38 -2.75
CA LEU A 156 -10.83 -9.21 -1.90
C LEU A 156 -10.22 -9.58 -0.54
N LEU A 157 -9.14 -8.90 -0.17
CA LEU A 157 -8.41 -9.13 1.07
C LEU A 157 -8.46 -7.86 1.94
N ASP A 158 -9.19 -7.91 3.04
CA ASP A 158 -9.35 -6.79 3.98
C ASP A 158 -8.42 -6.95 5.19
N GLU A 159 -7.28 -6.30 5.15
CA GLU A 159 -6.24 -6.33 6.18
C GLU A 159 -5.89 -7.76 6.65
N PRO A 160 -5.59 -8.71 5.75
CA PRO A 160 -5.53 -10.13 6.08
C PRO A 160 -4.33 -10.49 6.97
N LEU A 161 -3.33 -9.61 7.11
CA LEU A 161 -2.10 -9.84 7.87
C LEU A 161 -2.06 -9.14 9.23
N SER A 162 -3.04 -8.29 9.54
CA SER A 162 -3.01 -7.41 10.72
C SER A 162 -3.00 -8.17 12.07
N ASN A 163 -3.57 -9.36 12.12
CA ASN A 163 -3.65 -10.19 13.33
C ASN A 163 -2.48 -11.18 13.51
N LEU A 164 -1.46 -11.07 12.67
CA LEU A 164 -0.28 -11.94 12.71
C LEU A 164 0.91 -11.24 13.37
N ASP A 165 1.77 -12.02 14.04
CA ASP A 165 3.07 -11.53 14.51
C ASP A 165 3.99 -11.16 13.35
N ALA A 166 5.04 -10.37 13.61
CA ALA A 166 5.91 -9.81 12.58
C ALA A 166 6.59 -10.88 11.70
N LYS A 167 7.04 -11.98 12.29
CA LYS A 167 7.73 -13.06 11.57
C LYS A 167 6.76 -13.81 10.65
N LEU A 168 5.59 -14.14 11.17
CA LEU A 168 4.55 -14.83 10.42
C LEU A 168 4.01 -13.95 9.30
N ARG A 169 3.85 -12.65 9.55
CA ARG A 169 3.43 -11.65 8.56
C ARG A 169 4.35 -11.63 7.34
N LEU A 170 5.67 -11.63 7.56
CA LEU A 170 6.65 -11.68 6.46
C LEU A 170 6.50 -12.93 5.60
N SER A 171 6.37 -14.11 6.21
CA SER A 171 6.19 -15.36 5.47
C SER A 171 4.87 -15.40 4.71
N MET A 172 3.80 -14.89 5.31
CA MET A 172 2.46 -14.88 4.70
C MET A 172 2.35 -13.88 3.53
N ARG A 173 3.10 -12.78 3.54
CA ARG A 173 3.22 -11.88 2.36
C ARG A 173 3.68 -12.67 1.11
N VAL A 174 4.74 -13.43 1.27
CA VAL A 174 5.31 -14.25 0.19
C VAL A 174 4.33 -15.31 -0.27
N GLU A 175 3.65 -15.98 0.66
CA GLU A 175 2.66 -17.01 0.35
C GLU A 175 1.46 -16.45 -0.42
N ILE A 176 0.90 -15.32 -0.01
CA ILE A 176 -0.22 -14.67 -0.72
C ILE A 176 0.21 -14.29 -2.14
N LYS A 177 1.38 -13.66 -2.30
CA LYS A 177 1.89 -13.29 -3.62
C LYS A 177 2.11 -14.50 -4.52
N ARG A 178 2.69 -15.58 -3.98
CA ARG A 178 2.92 -16.82 -4.72
C ARG A 178 1.61 -17.47 -5.17
N LEU A 179 0.62 -17.54 -4.27
CA LEU A 179 -0.68 -18.10 -4.53
C LEU A 179 -1.45 -17.29 -5.58
N GLN A 180 -1.46 -15.98 -5.43
CA GLN A 180 -2.09 -15.05 -6.37
C GLN A 180 -1.49 -15.18 -7.78
N LYS A 181 -0.16 -15.22 -7.90
CA LYS A 181 0.53 -15.40 -9.18
C LYS A 181 0.28 -16.78 -9.79
N ARG A 182 0.30 -17.83 -8.99
CA ARG A 182 0.04 -19.21 -9.45
C ARG A 182 -1.37 -19.36 -10.02
N LEU A 183 -2.36 -18.71 -9.40
CA LEU A 183 -3.75 -18.78 -9.82
C LEU A 183 -4.14 -17.71 -10.83
N GLY A 184 -3.31 -16.69 -11.03
CA GLY A 184 -3.59 -15.56 -11.95
C GLY A 184 -4.85 -14.76 -11.58
N ILE A 185 -5.26 -14.77 -10.31
CA ILE A 185 -6.49 -14.14 -9.87
C ILE A 185 -6.31 -12.65 -9.62
N THR A 186 -7.21 -11.83 -10.19
CA THR A 186 -7.27 -10.39 -9.91
C THR A 186 -7.60 -10.17 -8.44
N THR A 187 -6.79 -9.35 -7.76
CA THR A 187 -6.86 -9.20 -6.30
C THR A 187 -6.85 -7.73 -5.90
N LEU A 188 -7.77 -7.35 -5.02
CA LEU A 188 -7.78 -6.08 -4.32
C LEU A 188 -7.39 -6.31 -2.86
N PHE A 189 -6.32 -5.67 -2.42
CA PHE A 189 -5.72 -5.85 -1.10
C PHE A 189 -5.79 -4.54 -0.31
N VAL A 190 -6.37 -4.57 0.86
CA VAL A 190 -6.43 -3.40 1.75
C VAL A 190 -5.46 -3.57 2.89
N THR A 191 -4.60 -2.58 3.09
CA THR A 191 -3.66 -2.51 4.22
C THR A 191 -3.34 -1.08 4.59
N HIS A 192 -2.89 -0.86 5.82
CA HIS A 192 -2.29 0.39 6.28
C HIS A 192 -0.75 0.28 6.40
N ASP A 193 -0.19 -0.89 6.16
CA ASP A 193 1.24 -1.17 6.26
C ASP A 193 1.91 -1.00 4.88
N GLN A 194 2.88 -0.08 4.79
CA GLN A 194 3.60 0.18 3.54
C GLN A 194 4.44 -0.99 3.07
N GLU A 195 5.11 -1.69 3.99
CA GLU A 195 5.97 -2.81 3.63
C GLU A 195 5.15 -3.98 3.07
N GLU A 196 3.97 -4.24 3.66
CA GLU A 196 3.03 -5.20 3.10
C GLU A 196 2.66 -4.82 1.67
N CYS A 197 2.20 -3.59 1.52
CA CYS A 197 1.75 -3.03 0.26
C CYS A 197 2.83 -3.12 -0.82
N PHE A 198 4.03 -2.61 -0.53
CA PHE A 198 5.12 -2.54 -1.50
C PHE A 198 5.71 -3.91 -1.86
N SER A 199 5.69 -4.86 -0.93
CA SER A 199 6.25 -6.20 -1.16
C SER A 199 5.35 -7.11 -1.99
N ILE A 200 4.03 -6.91 -1.95
CA ILE A 200 3.06 -7.83 -2.53
C ILE A 200 2.44 -7.32 -3.84
N SER A 201 2.29 -6.01 -4.00
CA SER A 201 1.47 -5.39 -5.03
C SER A 201 2.17 -5.24 -6.37
N ASP A 202 1.40 -5.34 -7.45
CA ASP A 202 1.81 -4.92 -8.80
C ASP A 202 1.61 -3.40 -8.95
N LYS A 203 0.50 -2.87 -8.40
CA LYS A 203 0.23 -1.42 -8.30
C LYS A 203 -0.38 -1.07 -6.95
N VAL A 204 -0.21 0.18 -6.57
CA VAL A 204 -0.68 0.73 -5.31
C VAL A 204 -1.51 1.99 -5.57
N ALA A 205 -2.70 2.05 -4.99
CA ALA A 205 -3.51 3.25 -4.91
C ALA A 205 -3.33 3.89 -3.53
N VAL A 206 -2.61 4.99 -3.47
CA VAL A 206 -2.44 5.77 -2.24
C VAL A 206 -3.65 6.67 -2.07
N MET A 207 -4.42 6.43 -1.01
CA MET A 207 -5.67 7.12 -0.73
C MET A 207 -5.53 8.16 0.38
N ASN A 208 -6.21 9.27 0.20
CA ASN A 208 -6.33 10.34 1.18
C ASN A 208 -7.72 10.99 1.10
N GLY A 209 -8.41 11.08 2.24
CA GLY A 209 -9.67 11.81 2.35
C GLY A 209 -10.74 11.43 1.32
N GLY A 210 -10.78 10.17 0.88
CA GLY A 210 -11.78 9.64 -0.05
C GLY A 210 -11.43 9.73 -1.53
N VAL A 211 -10.20 10.14 -1.85
CA VAL A 211 -9.66 10.18 -3.24
C VAL A 211 -8.39 9.38 -3.35
N ILE A 212 -8.01 9.00 -4.56
CA ILE A 212 -6.70 8.41 -4.87
C ILE A 212 -5.76 9.54 -5.26
N GLU A 213 -4.72 9.76 -4.45
CA GLU A 213 -3.68 10.76 -4.69
C GLU A 213 -2.68 10.32 -5.76
N GLN A 214 -2.34 9.04 -5.75
CA GLN A 214 -1.45 8.43 -6.74
C GLN A 214 -1.78 6.96 -6.93
N PHE A 215 -1.75 6.52 -8.18
CA PHE A 215 -1.91 5.11 -8.56
C PHE A 215 -0.77 4.71 -9.49
N ASP A 216 0.15 3.92 -8.99
CA ASP A 216 1.37 3.55 -9.72
C ASP A 216 2.00 2.26 -9.14
N THR A 217 3.12 1.82 -9.73
CA THR A 217 3.93 0.75 -9.17
C THR A 217 4.53 1.17 -7.82
N PRO A 218 4.80 0.22 -6.90
CA PRO A 218 5.46 0.51 -5.63
C PRO A 218 6.76 1.30 -5.79
N GLU A 219 7.58 0.94 -6.77
CA GLU A 219 8.86 1.59 -7.05
C GLU A 219 8.69 3.05 -7.45
N ASN A 220 7.70 3.35 -8.31
CA ASN A 220 7.42 4.72 -8.74
C ASN A 220 6.88 5.58 -7.59
N ILE A 221 5.97 5.04 -6.78
CA ILE A 221 5.46 5.74 -5.59
C ILE A 221 6.61 6.06 -4.63
N TYR A 222 7.50 5.08 -4.40
CA TYR A 222 8.64 5.26 -3.49
C TYR A 222 9.65 6.29 -3.99
N ARG A 223 9.96 6.29 -5.30
CA ARG A 223 10.98 7.15 -5.90
C ARG A 223 10.46 8.50 -6.36
N ARG A 224 9.18 8.56 -6.77
CA ARG A 224 8.54 9.73 -7.40
C ARG A 224 7.13 9.94 -6.86
N PRO A 225 6.98 10.25 -5.56
CA PRO A 225 5.68 10.63 -5.02
C PRO A 225 5.11 11.83 -5.77
N ALA A 226 3.83 11.80 -6.12
CA ALA A 226 3.20 12.83 -6.94
C ALA A 226 2.83 14.09 -6.15
N THR A 227 2.54 13.93 -4.86
CA THR A 227 2.09 15.02 -3.98
C THR A 227 2.91 15.06 -2.69
N GLU A 228 2.88 16.21 -2.02
CA GLU A 228 3.48 16.35 -0.68
C GLU A 228 2.88 15.35 0.33
N PHE A 229 1.55 15.11 0.22
CA PHE A 229 0.89 14.11 1.05
C PHE A 229 1.50 12.72 0.86
N VAL A 230 1.61 12.26 -0.38
CA VAL A 230 2.20 10.93 -0.68
C VAL A 230 3.63 10.86 -0.20
N ALA A 231 4.44 11.89 -0.47
CA ALA A 231 5.83 11.94 -0.02
C ALA A 231 5.95 11.80 1.51
N ARG A 232 5.19 12.59 2.27
CA ARG A 232 5.17 12.52 3.74
C ARG A 232 4.69 11.16 4.22
N PHE A 233 3.64 10.64 3.61
CA PHE A 233 3.04 9.37 4.00
C PHE A 233 4.01 8.19 3.81
N ILE A 234 4.83 8.20 2.75
CA ILE A 234 5.82 7.14 2.47
C ILE A 234 7.21 7.42 3.09
N GLY A 235 7.33 8.38 3.99
CA GLY A 235 8.51 8.59 4.82
C GLY A 235 9.54 9.58 4.31
N PHE A 236 9.20 10.49 3.40
CA PHE A 236 10.01 11.68 3.19
C PHE A 236 9.84 12.64 4.36
N GLU A 237 10.92 13.13 4.91
CA GLU A 237 10.92 13.96 6.11
C GLU A 237 11.47 15.37 5.87
N ASN A 238 12.26 15.55 4.81
CA ASN A 238 12.88 16.84 4.46
C ASN A 238 12.06 17.52 3.36
N PHE A 239 11.54 18.70 3.65
CA PHE A 239 10.79 19.52 2.70
C PHE A 239 11.39 20.92 2.64
N LEU A 240 11.75 21.34 1.43
CA LEU A 240 12.32 22.66 1.14
C LEU A 240 11.28 23.50 0.40
N GLU A 241 11.08 24.74 0.87
CA GLU A 241 10.36 25.71 0.05
C GLU A 241 11.24 26.13 -1.12
N LEU A 242 10.77 25.88 -2.34
CA LEU A 242 11.53 26.20 -3.55
C LEU A 242 10.65 26.99 -4.51
N ALA A 243 11.26 27.98 -5.18
CA ALA A 243 10.67 28.70 -6.28
C ALA A 243 11.50 28.46 -7.55
N LYS A 244 10.82 28.23 -8.69
CA LYS A 244 11.51 28.02 -9.97
C LYS A 244 12.22 29.30 -10.41
N LYS A 245 13.51 29.22 -10.63
CA LYS A 245 14.33 30.30 -11.18
C LYS A 245 14.48 30.15 -12.71
N GLN A 246 14.81 28.96 -13.14
CA GLN A 246 14.88 28.51 -14.53
C GLN A 246 14.79 26.99 -14.59
N ASP A 247 14.76 26.41 -15.77
CA ASP A 247 14.66 24.97 -15.91
C ASP A 247 15.79 24.24 -15.18
N GLY A 248 15.42 23.34 -14.28
CA GLY A 248 16.32 22.57 -13.45
C GLY A 248 16.94 23.33 -12.28
N VAL A 249 16.70 24.64 -12.11
CA VAL A 249 17.25 25.47 -11.02
C VAL A 249 16.15 26.09 -10.19
N TYR A 250 16.22 25.91 -8.90
CA TYR A 250 15.24 26.36 -7.92
C TYR A 250 15.92 27.12 -6.78
N THR A 251 15.24 28.08 -6.23
CA THR A 251 15.77 28.98 -5.19
C THR A 251 14.95 28.80 -3.91
N ALA A 252 15.64 28.61 -2.78
CA ALA A 252 15.05 28.66 -1.46
C ALA A 252 14.90 30.12 -0.96
N PRO A 253 14.10 30.39 0.10
CA PRO A 253 13.87 31.73 0.63
C PRO A 253 15.14 32.45 1.11
N ASP A 254 16.16 31.72 1.51
CA ASP A 254 17.48 32.25 1.93
C ASP A 254 18.38 32.63 0.74
N GLY A 255 17.95 32.42 -0.50
CA GLY A 255 18.68 32.65 -1.73
C GLY A 255 19.56 31.48 -2.18
N SER A 256 19.62 30.39 -1.44
CA SER A 256 20.32 29.17 -1.87
C SER A 256 19.71 28.59 -3.12
N GLU A 257 20.55 28.16 -4.05
CA GLU A 257 20.12 27.55 -5.31
C GLU A 257 20.29 26.02 -5.27
N PHE A 258 19.28 25.33 -5.79
CA PHE A 258 19.27 23.87 -5.88
C PHE A 258 18.99 23.46 -7.33
N LEU A 259 19.78 22.48 -7.77
CA LEU A 259 19.53 21.80 -9.04
C LEU A 259 18.81 20.49 -8.80
N THR A 260 17.81 20.21 -9.63
CA THR A 260 17.16 18.91 -9.68
C THR A 260 17.00 18.47 -11.12
N SER A 261 17.07 17.15 -11.34
CA SER A 261 16.78 16.53 -12.63
C SER A 261 15.28 16.48 -12.97
N MET A 262 14.41 16.87 -12.02
CA MET A 262 12.97 16.98 -12.24
C MET A 262 12.56 18.40 -12.65
N ASP A 263 11.55 18.47 -13.51
CA ASP A 263 10.77 19.69 -13.74
C ASP A 263 9.29 19.38 -13.48
N LEU A 264 8.60 20.30 -12.83
CA LEU A 264 7.20 20.16 -12.48
C LEU A 264 6.44 21.40 -12.97
N ASP A 265 5.46 21.16 -13.82
CA ASP A 265 4.56 22.21 -14.30
C ASP A 265 3.38 22.38 -13.34
N CYS A 266 3.59 23.10 -12.25
CA CYS A 266 2.56 23.48 -11.30
C CYS A 266 2.94 24.76 -10.55
N GLU A 267 1.95 25.48 -10.03
CA GLU A 267 2.17 26.75 -9.32
C GLU A 267 2.72 26.58 -7.91
N LYS A 268 2.39 25.46 -7.26
CA LYS A 268 2.77 25.21 -5.87
C LYS A 268 3.44 23.85 -5.75
N PHE A 269 4.68 23.86 -5.30
CA PHE A 269 5.46 22.65 -5.06
C PHE A 269 6.44 22.82 -3.89
N ALA A 270 6.98 21.71 -3.44
CA ALA A 270 8.10 21.64 -2.50
C ALA A 270 9.19 20.75 -3.06
N GLY A 271 10.44 21.04 -2.72
CA GLY A 271 11.54 20.10 -2.87
C GLY A 271 11.55 19.14 -1.70
N THR A 272 11.83 17.87 -1.94
CA THR A 272 11.93 16.85 -0.90
C THR A 272 13.05 15.87 -1.18
N ILE A 273 13.69 15.38 -0.14
CA ILE A 273 14.76 14.39 -0.21
C ILE A 273 14.71 13.50 1.04
N ARG A 274 14.99 12.21 0.87
CA ARG A 274 15.03 11.28 2.00
C ARG A 274 16.25 11.54 2.88
N PRO A 275 16.14 11.31 4.21
CA PRO A 275 17.31 11.40 5.11
C PRO A 275 18.47 10.50 4.68
N ASP A 276 18.19 9.35 4.09
CA ASP A 276 19.21 8.40 3.60
C ASP A 276 19.91 8.85 2.32
N ASP A 277 19.32 9.76 1.56
CA ASP A 277 19.84 10.22 0.27
C ASP A 277 20.70 11.48 0.38
N ILE A 278 20.71 12.15 1.54
CA ILE A 278 21.62 13.26 1.81
C ILE A 278 22.98 12.70 2.21
N CYS A 279 24.02 13.20 1.56
CA CYS A 279 25.39 12.78 1.78
C CYS A 279 26.22 13.88 2.45
N LEU A 280 27.39 13.54 2.98
CA LEU A 280 28.42 14.54 3.30
C LEU A 280 29.02 15.05 1.98
N ALA A 281 29.19 16.37 1.88
CA ALA A 281 29.84 16.97 0.73
C ALA A 281 31.36 16.77 0.81
N ASP A 282 31.96 16.42 -0.34
CA ASP A 282 33.40 16.45 -0.53
C ASP A 282 33.84 17.79 -1.15
N ASP A 283 35.14 17.98 -1.35
CA ASP A 283 35.72 19.23 -1.88
C ASP A 283 35.46 19.43 -3.38
N VAL A 284 34.95 18.44 -4.06
CA VAL A 284 34.71 18.46 -5.51
C VAL A 284 33.28 18.98 -5.82
N GLN A 285 32.33 18.81 -4.89
CA GLN A 285 30.94 19.21 -5.09
C GLN A 285 30.78 20.72 -4.91
N ALA A 286 30.31 21.39 -5.97
CA ALA A 286 30.01 22.81 -5.97
C ALA A 286 28.51 23.16 -5.95
N GLU A 287 27.65 22.19 -6.32
CA GLU A 287 26.22 22.37 -6.47
C GLU A 287 25.47 21.57 -5.37
N ASN A 288 24.31 22.07 -4.96
CA ASN A 288 23.46 21.44 -3.95
C ASN A 288 24.17 21.15 -2.62
N VAL A 289 25.07 22.03 -2.23
CA VAL A 289 25.81 21.93 -0.97
C VAL A 289 25.29 22.93 0.03
N LEU A 290 25.02 22.47 1.23
CA LEU A 290 24.61 23.28 2.38
C LEU A 290 25.54 23.07 3.54
N SER A 291 25.99 24.16 4.14
CA SER A 291 26.64 24.11 5.45
C SER A 291 25.59 24.07 6.54
N GLY A 292 25.82 23.26 7.56
CA GLY A 292 24.91 23.14 8.67
C GLY A 292 25.61 22.75 9.95
N LYS A 293 24.85 22.81 11.04
CA LYS A 293 25.31 22.52 12.39
C LYS A 293 24.54 21.37 12.97
N ILE A 294 25.22 20.38 13.50
CA ILE A 294 24.61 19.20 14.14
C ILE A 294 23.80 19.62 15.36
N GLY A 295 22.56 19.24 15.39
CA GLY A 295 21.68 19.32 16.55
C GLY A 295 21.45 17.95 17.19
N VAL A 296 20.17 17.54 17.29
CA VAL A 296 19.78 16.27 17.92
C VAL A 296 20.25 15.07 17.12
N ARG A 297 20.76 14.06 17.83
CA ARG A 297 21.15 12.77 17.28
C ARG A 297 20.24 11.66 17.82
N THR A 298 19.70 10.83 16.93
CA THR A 298 18.88 9.68 17.28
C THR A 298 19.49 8.39 16.72
N PHE A 299 19.62 7.36 17.56
CA PHE A 299 20.11 6.06 17.13
C PHE A 299 18.98 5.22 16.55
N LEU A 300 19.11 4.76 15.29
CA LEU A 300 18.13 3.96 14.57
C LEU A 300 18.57 2.50 14.36
N GLY A 301 19.57 2.03 15.08
CA GLY A 301 20.15 0.69 14.95
C GLY A 301 21.21 0.62 13.85
N LYS A 302 20.82 0.74 12.59
CA LYS A 302 21.75 0.69 11.44
C LYS A 302 22.49 2.01 11.19
N SER A 303 21.92 3.12 11.66
CA SER A 303 22.41 4.47 11.42
C SER A 303 22.11 5.38 12.59
N TYR A 304 22.73 6.54 12.59
CA TYR A 304 22.30 7.69 13.36
C TYR A 304 21.53 8.64 12.45
N GLN A 305 20.39 9.14 12.92
CA GLN A 305 19.70 10.27 12.32
C GLN A 305 20.11 11.55 13.04
N TYR A 306 20.58 12.53 12.30
CA TYR A 306 20.96 13.85 12.79
C TYR A 306 19.96 14.89 12.30
N GLU A 307 19.51 15.75 13.19
CA GLU A 307 18.93 17.03 12.80
C GLU A 307 20.09 18.00 12.53
N VAL A 308 20.11 18.58 11.33
CA VAL A 308 21.14 19.53 10.91
C VAL A 308 20.50 20.87 10.63
N GLU A 309 20.85 21.87 11.40
CA GLU A 309 20.38 23.24 11.18
C GLU A 309 21.15 23.86 10.01
N THR A 310 20.43 24.24 8.96
CA THR A 310 20.99 24.88 7.76
C THR A 310 20.27 26.19 7.46
N SER A 311 20.83 27.01 6.56
CA SER A 311 20.17 28.22 6.06
C SER A 311 18.83 27.98 5.37
N ALA A 312 18.63 26.77 4.80
CA ALA A 312 17.38 26.35 4.14
C ALA A 312 16.41 25.65 5.10
N GLY A 313 16.69 25.62 6.40
CA GLY A 313 15.90 24.97 7.43
C GLY A 313 16.60 23.79 8.08
N VAL A 314 15.88 23.07 8.94
CA VAL A 314 16.38 21.87 9.62
C VAL A 314 16.20 20.67 8.71
N LEU A 315 17.30 19.97 8.44
CA LEU A 315 17.28 18.73 7.64
C LEU A 315 17.59 17.52 8.53
N LYS A 316 16.89 16.43 8.30
CA LYS A 316 17.18 15.12 8.89
C LYS A 316 18.07 14.32 7.94
N VAL A 317 19.20 13.83 8.48
CA VAL A 317 20.21 13.12 7.70
C VAL A 317 20.57 11.82 8.39
N ASN A 318 20.48 10.70 7.67
CA ASN A 318 20.89 9.39 8.18
C ASN A 318 22.34 9.13 7.78
N MET A 319 23.18 8.85 8.76
CA MET A 319 24.61 8.56 8.58
C MET A 319 25.00 7.25 9.25
N GLY A 320 26.04 6.61 8.72
CA GLY A 320 26.59 5.38 9.29
C GLY A 320 27.06 5.55 10.74
N THR A 321 27.28 4.44 11.42
CA THR A 321 27.67 4.40 12.84
C THR A 321 29.17 4.44 13.06
N ASP A 322 29.99 4.43 12.00
CA ASP A 322 31.44 4.41 12.07
C ASP A 322 32.04 5.70 12.63
N HIS A 323 31.38 6.84 12.37
CA HIS A 323 31.73 8.14 12.91
C HIS A 323 30.53 8.78 13.62
N VAL A 324 30.76 9.30 14.80
CA VAL A 324 29.71 9.94 15.61
C VAL A 324 29.97 11.43 15.68
N TYR A 325 29.10 12.20 15.05
CA TYR A 325 29.12 13.68 15.11
C TYR A 325 28.56 14.19 16.43
N LYS A 326 29.15 15.25 16.96
CA LYS A 326 28.72 15.88 18.20
C LYS A 326 27.76 17.04 17.92
N GLU A 327 26.89 17.31 18.89
CA GLU A 327 26.06 18.50 18.86
C GLU A 327 26.95 19.77 18.76
N GLY A 328 26.57 20.67 17.85
CA GLY A 328 27.28 21.88 17.53
C GLY A 328 28.41 21.76 16.52
N GLU A 329 28.73 20.55 16.07
CA GLU A 329 29.73 20.31 15.04
C GLU A 329 29.25 20.82 13.68
N GLU A 330 30.12 21.49 12.93
CA GLU A 330 29.81 21.99 11.58
C GLU A 330 30.07 20.91 10.54
N ILE A 331 29.11 20.73 9.63
CA ILE A 331 29.22 19.80 8.53
C ILE A 331 28.75 20.42 7.23
N ARG A 332 29.17 19.85 6.10
CA ARG A 332 28.69 20.22 4.77
C ARG A 332 27.88 19.06 4.22
N LEU A 333 26.65 19.33 3.81
CA LEU A 333 25.71 18.37 3.25
C LEU A 333 25.64 18.54 1.74
N TYR A 334 25.53 17.41 1.04
CA TYR A 334 25.27 17.34 -0.39
C TYR A 334 23.93 16.68 -0.66
N LEU A 335 23.07 17.36 -1.41
CA LEU A 335 21.77 16.90 -1.84
C LEU A 335 21.85 16.52 -3.34
N PRO A 336 22.04 15.22 -3.69
CA PRO A 336 22.17 14.80 -5.07
C PRO A 336 20.96 15.24 -5.92
N LYS A 337 21.21 15.82 -7.09
CA LYS A 337 20.16 16.40 -7.97
C LYS A 337 19.14 15.37 -8.45
N ASP A 338 19.51 14.10 -8.57
CA ASP A 338 18.64 12.99 -8.95
C ASP A 338 17.86 12.43 -7.75
N LYS A 339 18.20 12.82 -6.53
CA LYS A 339 17.51 12.44 -5.30
C LYS A 339 16.65 13.56 -4.72
N LEU A 340 16.98 14.80 -5.04
CA LEU A 340 16.12 15.96 -4.74
C LEU A 340 14.97 16.00 -5.74
N ILE A 341 13.77 15.69 -5.28
CA ILE A 341 12.57 15.62 -6.11
C ILE A 341 11.60 16.74 -5.78
N LEU A 342 10.73 17.07 -6.74
CA LEU A 342 9.67 18.06 -6.58
C LEU A 342 8.33 17.35 -6.41
N VAL A 343 7.51 17.82 -5.48
CA VAL A 343 6.17 17.31 -5.23
C VAL A 343 5.15 18.45 -5.24
N ARG A 344 3.93 18.18 -5.70
CA ARG A 344 2.81 19.14 -5.66
C ARG A 344 2.34 19.34 -4.22
N ARG A 345 1.99 20.58 -3.89
CA ARG A 345 1.34 20.98 -2.64
C ARG A 345 -0.17 21.04 -2.76
#